data_ff5b0c7fddf49209170ff907002cef5a
#
_entry.id   ff5b0c7fddf49209170ff907002cef5a
#
_cell.length_a   1.000
_cell.length_b   1.000
_cell.length_c   1.000
_cell.angle_alpha   90.00
_cell.angle_beta   90.00
_cell.angle_gamma   90.00
#
_symmetry.space_group_name_H-M   'P 1'
#
loop_
_entity.id
_entity.type
_entity.pdbx_description
1 polymer ?
#
loop_
_entity_poly.entity_id
_entity_poly.type
_entity_poly.pdbx_seq_one_letter_code
_entity_poly.pdbx_strand_id
1 'polypeptide(L)'
;MVQWGGGLVIVVFVSRHLIRNWAEVANADLAWNIDLSRLLLGLLLVLAGFWVLSGAWRSMVGSWGYHLLWWTATRIWLLSSMGKYIPGKIWAVAGMAVMAKKEGVPPWASTGSAIILQILALSTGALVVAATGSGMLNGAGDPRLQGPVFLLVGGGSLLLVLLALWPPFLTRVTQLLAQQPMHHTPSNWVIGVALGANVSAWLAYGTAFWLFASGTLPGVTLSLPQAIAASTAAYVVGVLTPFAPGGLGVREGIMVVALRSQTGLGEALALAAVARIGMTVAEVGAAAPFLLRGGKTVD
;
A
#
# COMPACT_ATOMS: atom_id res chain seq x y z
N MET A 1 22.11 -2.16 16.01
CA MET A 1 22.27 -0.73 16.39
C MET A 1 22.09 0.22 15.19
N VAL A 2 22.74 0.00 14.05
CA VAL A 2 22.65 0.90 12.86
C VAL A 2 21.21 1.07 12.32
N GLN A 3 20.38 0.04 12.37
CA GLN A 3 18.99 0.07 11.86
C GLN A 3 18.03 0.94 12.70
N TRP A 4 18.24 1.01 14.02
CA TRP A 4 17.47 1.88 14.91
C TRP A 4 17.85 3.35 14.75
N GLY A 5 19.14 3.63 14.46
CA GLY A 5 19.62 4.97 14.16
C GLY A 5 19.00 5.55 12.89
N GLY A 6 18.91 4.76 11.81
CA GLY A 6 18.28 5.19 10.55
C GLY A 6 16.80 5.50 10.71
N GLY A 7 16.03 4.66 11.44
CA GLY A 7 14.62 4.90 11.73
C GLY A 7 14.40 6.16 12.56
N LEU A 8 15.23 6.36 13.60
CA LEU A 8 15.18 7.56 14.45
C LEU A 8 15.49 8.83 13.65
N VAL A 9 16.51 8.79 12.77
CA VAL A 9 16.89 9.92 11.90
C VAL A 9 15.73 10.29 10.97
N ILE A 10 15.04 9.31 10.38
CA ILE A 10 13.86 9.55 9.51
C ILE A 10 12.73 10.15 10.31
N VAL A 11 12.39 9.59 11.48
CA VAL A 11 11.34 10.14 12.37
C VAL A 11 11.68 11.57 12.77
N VAL A 12 12.94 11.83 13.16
CA VAL A 12 13.41 13.17 13.52
C VAL A 12 13.39 14.11 12.31
N PHE A 13 13.80 13.65 11.13
CA PHE A 13 13.78 14.45 9.89
C PHE A 13 12.34 14.80 9.48
N VAL A 14 11.42 13.82 9.51
CA VAL A 14 10.02 14.02 9.19
C VAL A 14 9.34 14.91 10.22
N SER A 15 9.60 14.67 11.52
CA SER A 15 9.08 15.52 12.59
C SER A 15 9.60 16.95 12.47
N ARG A 16 10.89 17.13 12.19
CA ARG A 16 11.46 18.46 11.92
C ARG A 16 10.88 19.12 10.69
N HIS A 17 10.66 18.36 9.61
CA HIS A 17 10.06 18.89 8.39
C HIS A 17 8.60 19.29 8.61
N LEU A 18 7.83 18.47 9.31
CA LEU A 18 6.46 18.79 9.73
C LEU A 18 6.42 20.00 10.68
N ILE A 19 7.33 20.05 11.68
CA ILE A 19 7.41 21.18 12.61
C ILE A 19 7.85 22.48 11.91
N ARG A 20 8.81 22.40 10.98
CA ARG A 20 9.23 23.58 10.20
C ARG A 20 8.14 24.10 9.29
N ASN A 21 7.34 23.23 8.71
CA ASN A 21 6.24 23.61 7.84
C ASN A 21 4.91 23.73 8.59
N TRP A 22 4.92 23.48 9.92
CA TRP A 22 3.73 23.65 10.76
C TRP A 22 3.22 25.10 10.76
N ALA A 23 4.13 26.06 10.67
CA ALA A 23 3.75 27.45 10.52
C ALA A 23 2.97 27.71 9.22
N GLU A 24 3.26 27.02 8.14
CA GLU A 24 2.51 27.12 6.88
C GLU A 24 1.14 26.45 6.98
N VAL A 25 1.04 25.33 7.68
CA VAL A 25 -0.24 24.68 7.99
C VAL A 25 -1.07 25.54 8.95
N ALA A 26 -0.41 26.13 9.96
CA ALA A 26 -1.08 27.00 10.95
C ALA A 26 -1.50 28.36 10.37
N ASN A 27 -0.75 28.86 9.39
CA ASN A 27 -1.05 30.10 8.66
C ASN A 27 -1.99 29.88 7.46
N ALA A 28 -2.14 28.64 6.99
CA ALA A 28 -3.17 28.29 6.03
C ALA A 28 -4.53 28.40 6.75
N ASP A 29 -5.39 29.27 6.25
CA ASP A 29 -6.75 29.46 6.78
C ASP A 29 -7.62 28.23 6.43
N LEU A 30 -7.28 27.08 7.06
CA LEU A 30 -7.88 25.79 6.80
C LEU A 30 -9.24 25.70 7.51
N ALA A 31 -10.31 25.74 6.74
CA ALA A 31 -11.64 25.49 7.24
C ALA A 31 -11.83 24.00 7.53
N TRP A 32 -11.43 23.57 8.74
CA TRP A 32 -11.64 22.20 9.19
C TRP A 32 -13.12 21.95 9.47
N ASN A 33 -13.61 20.85 8.92
CA ASN A 33 -14.94 20.31 9.21
C ASN A 33 -14.80 18.79 9.39
N ILE A 34 -15.63 18.18 10.23
CA ILE A 34 -15.63 16.73 10.44
C ILE A 34 -16.97 16.16 9.98
N ASP A 35 -16.97 15.61 8.76
CA ASP A 35 -18.07 14.79 8.24
C ASP A 35 -17.81 13.32 8.59
N LEU A 36 -18.41 12.89 9.69
CA LEU A 36 -18.24 11.54 10.22
C LEU A 36 -18.70 10.47 9.22
N SER A 37 -19.71 10.74 8.41
CA SER A 37 -20.23 9.79 7.43
C SER A 37 -19.21 9.49 6.35
N ARG A 38 -18.52 10.50 5.82
CA ARG A 38 -17.44 10.35 4.85
C ARG A 38 -16.23 9.64 5.44
N LEU A 39 -15.87 9.99 6.68
CA LEU A 39 -14.75 9.34 7.37
C LEU A 39 -15.03 7.86 7.62
N LEU A 40 -16.22 7.48 8.09
CA LEU A 40 -16.60 6.09 8.30
C LEU A 40 -16.65 5.32 6.97
N LEU A 41 -17.21 5.90 5.92
CA LEU A 41 -17.25 5.27 4.60
C LEU A 41 -15.82 5.05 4.05
N GLY A 42 -14.93 6.04 4.23
CA GLY A 42 -13.52 5.90 3.88
C GLY A 42 -12.84 4.75 4.64
N LEU A 43 -13.06 4.66 5.95
CA LEU A 43 -12.54 3.55 6.76
C LEU A 43 -13.08 2.19 6.27
N LEU A 44 -14.36 2.08 5.96
CA LEU A 44 -14.96 0.85 5.43
C LEU A 44 -14.33 0.45 4.09
N LEU A 45 -14.04 1.41 3.20
CA LEU A 45 -13.35 1.12 1.93
C LEU A 45 -11.93 0.60 2.16
N VAL A 46 -11.19 1.16 3.13
CA VAL A 46 -9.85 0.65 3.47
C VAL A 46 -9.95 -0.78 4.00
N LEU A 47 -10.89 -1.06 4.90
CA LEU A 47 -11.11 -2.40 5.44
C LEU A 47 -11.51 -3.40 4.34
N ALA A 48 -12.36 -2.99 3.39
CA ALA A 48 -12.70 -3.80 2.23
C ALA A 48 -11.47 -4.11 1.37
N GLY A 49 -10.58 -3.15 1.16
CA GLY A 49 -9.30 -3.36 0.48
C GLY A 49 -8.42 -4.40 1.19
N PHE A 50 -8.29 -4.32 2.51
CA PHE A 50 -7.54 -5.34 3.28
C PHE A 50 -8.17 -6.72 3.15
N TRP A 51 -9.49 -6.82 3.19
CA TRP A 51 -10.23 -8.06 3.02
C TRP A 51 -9.96 -8.68 1.65
N VAL A 52 -10.06 -7.90 0.59
CA VAL A 52 -9.83 -8.35 -0.79
C VAL A 52 -8.39 -8.82 -0.98
N LEU A 53 -7.40 -8.07 -0.48
CA LEU A 53 -5.98 -8.44 -0.57
C LEU A 53 -5.64 -9.69 0.24
N SER A 54 -6.22 -9.86 1.43
CA SER A 54 -6.02 -11.09 2.22
C SER A 54 -6.63 -12.30 1.52
N GLY A 55 -7.74 -12.13 0.80
CA GLY A 55 -8.35 -13.15 -0.06
C GLY A 55 -7.48 -13.52 -1.25
N ALA A 56 -6.86 -12.54 -1.90
CA ALA A 56 -5.90 -12.78 -2.98
C ALA A 56 -4.68 -13.58 -2.50
N TRP A 57 -4.13 -13.23 -1.32
CA TRP A 57 -3.05 -13.99 -0.71
C TRP A 57 -3.47 -15.43 -0.38
N ARG A 58 -4.65 -15.60 0.23
CA ARG A 58 -5.23 -16.92 0.52
C ARG A 58 -5.35 -17.76 -0.76
N SER A 59 -5.84 -17.18 -1.86
CA SER A 59 -5.99 -17.87 -3.14
C SER A 59 -4.63 -18.26 -3.73
N MET A 60 -3.62 -17.40 -3.59
CA MET A 60 -2.26 -17.68 -4.05
C MET A 60 -1.64 -18.87 -3.29
N VAL A 61 -1.74 -18.87 -1.96
CA VAL A 61 -1.26 -19.98 -1.12
C VAL A 61 -2.05 -21.25 -1.39
N GLY A 62 -3.37 -21.14 -1.60
CA GLY A 62 -4.26 -22.24 -1.97
C GLY A 62 -3.91 -22.91 -3.30
N SER A 63 -3.36 -22.14 -4.27
CA SER A 63 -2.92 -22.69 -5.56
C SER A 63 -1.73 -23.67 -5.44
N TRP A 64 -1.02 -23.60 -4.33
CA TRP A 64 0.08 -24.55 -3.99
C TRP A 64 -0.37 -25.69 -3.07
N GLY A 65 -1.71 -25.84 -2.86
CA GLY A 65 -2.31 -26.92 -2.07
C GLY A 65 -2.44 -26.61 -0.57
N TYR A 66 -2.13 -25.38 -0.12
CA TYR A 66 -2.23 -24.99 1.28
C TYR A 66 -3.52 -24.20 1.54
N HIS A 67 -4.55 -24.84 2.07
CA HIS A 67 -5.86 -24.26 2.27
C HIS A 67 -5.99 -23.64 3.67
N LEU A 68 -6.12 -22.32 3.72
CA LEU A 68 -6.36 -21.58 4.94
C LEU A 68 -7.84 -21.19 5.06
N LEU A 69 -8.36 -21.18 6.29
CA LEU A 69 -9.64 -20.53 6.57
C LEU A 69 -9.51 -19.02 6.30
N TRP A 70 -10.60 -18.38 5.86
CA TRP A 70 -10.59 -16.97 5.52
C TRP A 70 -10.10 -16.09 6.70
N TRP A 71 -10.64 -16.32 7.90
CA TRP A 71 -10.26 -15.58 9.10
C TRP A 71 -8.79 -15.77 9.49
N THR A 72 -8.27 -16.97 9.33
CA THR A 72 -6.86 -17.28 9.56
C THR A 72 -5.97 -16.52 8.58
N ALA A 73 -6.32 -16.52 7.29
CA ALA A 73 -5.58 -15.79 6.27
C ALA A 73 -5.60 -14.28 6.54
N THR A 74 -6.78 -13.72 6.87
CA THR A 74 -6.93 -12.29 7.19
C THR A 74 -6.14 -11.92 8.44
N ARG A 75 -6.17 -12.76 9.50
CA ARG A 75 -5.36 -12.56 10.72
C ARG A 75 -3.88 -12.51 10.40
N ILE A 76 -3.37 -13.49 9.65
CA ILE A 76 -1.95 -13.54 9.27
C ILE A 76 -1.58 -12.31 8.46
N TRP A 77 -2.38 -11.95 7.45
CA TRP A 77 -2.14 -10.78 6.60
C TRP A 77 -2.07 -9.48 7.40
N LEU A 78 -3.07 -9.20 8.24
CA LEU A 78 -3.15 -7.97 9.01
C LEU A 78 -2.05 -7.86 10.06
N LEU A 79 -1.84 -8.91 10.86
CA LEU A 79 -0.84 -8.87 11.93
C LEU A 79 0.59 -8.82 11.36
N SER A 80 0.88 -9.58 10.30
CA SER A 80 2.20 -9.53 9.67
C SER A 80 2.48 -8.18 9.01
N SER A 81 1.44 -7.54 8.44
CA SER A 81 1.60 -6.22 7.82
C SER A 81 2.03 -5.12 8.80
N MET A 82 1.77 -5.28 10.10
CA MET A 82 2.28 -4.37 11.14
C MET A 82 3.82 -4.36 11.20
N GLY A 83 4.47 -5.44 10.76
CA GLY A 83 5.92 -5.53 10.67
C GLY A 83 6.57 -4.49 9.75
N LYS A 84 5.81 -3.85 8.85
CA LYS A 84 6.31 -2.77 7.99
C LYS A 84 6.76 -1.52 8.76
N TYR A 85 6.27 -1.33 9.98
CA TYR A 85 6.66 -0.22 10.86
C TYR A 85 7.99 -0.46 11.57
N ILE A 86 8.48 -1.71 11.57
CA ILE A 86 9.78 -2.06 12.12
C ILE A 86 10.85 -1.79 11.05
N PRO A 87 11.96 -1.09 11.37
CA PRO A 87 13.04 -0.85 10.41
C PRO A 87 13.58 -2.15 9.82
N GLY A 88 13.85 -2.15 8.49
CA GLY A 88 14.43 -3.29 7.77
C GLY A 88 13.48 -3.99 6.79
N LYS A 89 12.18 -3.64 6.75
CA LYS A 89 11.16 -4.13 5.78
C LYS A 89 10.95 -5.65 5.67
N ILE A 90 11.84 -6.46 6.23
CA ILE A 90 11.75 -7.93 6.22
C ILE A 90 10.72 -8.47 7.21
N TRP A 91 10.40 -7.70 8.25
CA TRP A 91 9.61 -8.15 9.39
C TRP A 91 8.16 -8.52 9.03
N ALA A 92 7.57 -7.83 8.07
CA ALA A 92 6.24 -8.18 7.60
C ALA A 92 6.24 -9.57 6.93
N VAL A 93 7.22 -9.84 6.06
CA VAL A 93 7.36 -11.13 5.36
C VAL A 93 7.78 -12.23 6.35
N ALA A 94 8.71 -11.95 7.24
CA ALA A 94 9.16 -12.90 8.27
C ALA A 94 8.01 -13.25 9.25
N GLY A 95 7.25 -12.25 9.70
CA GLY A 95 6.08 -12.44 10.55
C GLY A 95 5.01 -13.29 9.86
N MET A 96 4.75 -13.02 8.58
CA MET A 96 3.84 -13.84 7.77
C MET A 96 4.32 -15.29 7.68
N ALA A 97 5.61 -15.53 7.41
CA ALA A 97 6.17 -16.87 7.32
C ALA A 97 6.05 -17.65 8.64
N VAL A 98 6.35 -17.00 9.77
CA VAL A 98 6.24 -17.63 11.11
C VAL A 98 4.80 -17.96 11.44
N MET A 99 3.85 -17.03 11.18
CA MET A 99 2.43 -17.25 11.48
C MET A 99 1.82 -18.31 10.57
N ALA A 100 2.13 -18.27 9.27
CA ALA A 100 1.63 -19.21 8.28
C ALA A 100 2.15 -20.64 8.53
N LYS A 101 3.41 -20.77 9.00
CA LYS A 101 4.00 -22.08 9.38
C LYS A 101 3.20 -22.78 10.48
N LYS A 102 2.65 -22.05 11.46
CA LYS A 102 1.81 -22.60 12.52
C LYS A 102 0.49 -23.17 11.98
N GLU A 103 0.05 -22.72 10.83
CA GLU A 103 -1.16 -23.16 10.13
C GLU A 103 -0.86 -24.18 8.99
N GLY A 104 0.35 -24.76 9.00
CA GLY A 104 0.75 -25.80 8.05
C GLY A 104 1.25 -25.27 6.67
N VAL A 105 1.38 -23.95 6.50
CA VAL A 105 1.91 -23.37 5.26
C VAL A 105 3.43 -23.20 5.39
N PRO A 106 4.23 -23.83 4.53
CA PRO A 106 5.68 -23.73 4.61
C PRO A 106 6.16 -22.30 4.32
N PRO A 107 7.28 -21.86 4.93
CA PRO A 107 7.81 -20.50 4.80
C PRO A 107 8.03 -20.06 3.35
N TRP A 108 8.48 -20.95 2.45
CA TRP A 108 8.69 -20.62 1.05
C TRP A 108 7.37 -20.25 0.34
N ALA A 109 6.26 -20.93 0.65
CA ALA A 109 4.96 -20.65 0.04
C ALA A 109 4.40 -19.31 0.51
N SER A 110 4.44 -19.03 1.81
CA SER A 110 3.99 -17.75 2.36
C SER A 110 4.86 -16.58 1.92
N THR A 111 6.20 -16.74 1.90
CA THR A 111 7.14 -15.69 1.45
C THR A 111 7.05 -15.48 -0.06
N GLY A 112 7.04 -16.57 -0.84
CA GLY A 112 6.94 -16.50 -2.30
C GLY A 112 5.64 -15.84 -2.76
N SER A 113 4.49 -16.21 -2.15
CA SER A 113 3.21 -15.56 -2.43
C SER A 113 3.21 -14.07 -2.08
N ALA A 114 3.82 -13.69 -0.95
CA ALA A 114 3.92 -12.29 -0.55
C ALA A 114 4.76 -11.46 -1.54
N ILE A 115 5.88 -12.01 -2.02
CA ILE A 115 6.75 -11.36 -3.02
C ILE A 115 6.02 -11.21 -4.36
N ILE A 116 5.36 -12.27 -4.86
CA ILE A 116 4.60 -12.22 -6.11
C ILE A 116 3.50 -11.16 -6.01
N LEU A 117 2.70 -11.18 -4.94
CA LEU A 117 1.65 -10.18 -4.73
C LEU A 117 2.21 -8.76 -4.61
N GLN A 118 3.38 -8.57 -4.01
CA GLN A 118 4.02 -7.27 -3.93
C GLN A 118 4.45 -6.75 -5.31
N ILE A 119 4.99 -7.62 -6.18
CA ILE A 119 5.34 -7.26 -7.57
C ILE A 119 4.07 -6.87 -8.34
N LEU A 120 3.00 -7.68 -8.23
CA LEU A 120 1.71 -7.38 -8.86
C LEU A 120 1.11 -6.07 -8.34
N ALA A 121 1.20 -5.81 -7.02
CA ALA A 121 0.74 -4.57 -6.42
C ALA A 121 1.49 -3.35 -6.98
N LEU A 122 2.82 -3.40 -7.07
CA LEU A 122 3.63 -2.30 -7.62
C LEU A 122 3.31 -2.07 -9.09
N SER A 123 3.19 -3.14 -9.89
CA SER A 123 2.88 -3.05 -11.31
C SER A 123 1.48 -2.48 -11.55
N THR A 124 0.46 -2.99 -10.86
CA THR A 124 -0.92 -2.47 -10.98
C THR A 124 -1.04 -1.06 -10.43
N GLY A 125 -0.32 -0.72 -9.35
CA GLY A 125 -0.28 0.62 -8.79
C GLY A 125 0.30 1.63 -9.79
N ALA A 126 1.40 1.30 -10.46
CA ALA A 126 1.99 2.15 -11.49
C ALA A 126 1.05 2.33 -12.70
N LEU A 127 0.32 1.28 -13.11
CA LEU A 127 -0.72 1.39 -14.16
C LEU A 127 -1.87 2.29 -13.72
N VAL A 128 -2.34 2.18 -12.48
CA VAL A 128 -3.40 3.05 -11.94
C VAL A 128 -2.92 4.51 -11.92
N VAL A 129 -1.68 4.77 -11.49
CA VAL A 129 -1.10 6.12 -11.54
C VAL A 129 -1.01 6.64 -12.98
N ALA A 130 -0.59 5.82 -13.93
CA ALA A 130 -0.53 6.20 -15.34
C ALA A 130 -1.92 6.54 -15.91
N ALA A 131 -2.95 5.78 -15.50
CA ALA A 131 -4.32 5.99 -15.96
C ALA A 131 -5.02 7.21 -15.32
N THR A 132 -4.70 7.53 -14.05
CA THR A 132 -5.43 8.56 -13.29
C THR A 132 -4.61 9.82 -13.01
N GLY A 133 -3.29 9.77 -13.22
CA GLY A 133 -2.33 10.80 -12.81
C GLY A 133 -1.93 11.80 -13.89
N SER A 134 -2.58 11.84 -15.05
CA SER A 134 -2.23 12.73 -16.17
C SER A 134 -2.17 14.22 -15.78
N GLY A 135 -3.01 14.65 -14.83
CA GLY A 135 -3.02 16.02 -14.31
C GLY A 135 -2.00 16.33 -13.21
N MET A 136 -1.38 15.30 -12.60
CA MET A 136 -0.47 15.50 -11.44
C MET A 136 0.87 16.13 -11.81
N LEU A 137 1.33 15.92 -13.04
CA LEU A 137 2.60 16.45 -13.52
C LEU A 137 2.46 17.84 -14.16
N ASN A 138 1.24 18.36 -14.28
CA ASN A 138 1.03 19.72 -14.78
C ASN A 138 1.65 20.71 -13.77
N GLY A 139 2.80 21.29 -14.15
CA GLY A 139 3.58 22.16 -13.28
C GLY A 139 4.73 21.51 -12.51
N ALA A 140 4.91 20.19 -12.59
CA ALA A 140 6.03 19.48 -11.99
C ALA A 140 7.03 19.01 -13.07
N GLY A 141 8.14 19.72 -13.21
CA GLY A 141 9.23 19.37 -14.13
C GLY A 141 9.02 19.80 -15.60
N ASP A 142 9.96 19.37 -16.47
CA ASP A 142 9.91 19.66 -17.90
C ASP A 142 8.77 18.90 -18.58
N PRO A 143 7.81 19.59 -19.25
CA PRO A 143 6.72 18.94 -19.97
C PRO A 143 7.16 17.90 -21.00
N ARG A 144 8.38 18.06 -21.57
CA ARG A 144 8.94 17.13 -22.56
C ARG A 144 9.29 15.77 -21.98
N LEU A 145 9.56 15.69 -20.67
CA LEU A 145 9.90 14.45 -20.00
C LEU A 145 8.68 13.69 -19.44
N GLN A 146 7.55 14.37 -19.30
CA GLN A 146 6.33 13.79 -18.73
C GLN A 146 5.83 12.59 -19.55
N GLY A 147 5.67 12.76 -20.86
CA GLY A 147 5.23 11.69 -21.77
C GLY A 147 6.14 10.46 -21.74
N PRO A 148 7.45 10.60 -21.97
CA PRO A 148 8.40 9.48 -21.88
C PRO A 148 8.40 8.78 -20.52
N VAL A 149 8.31 9.51 -19.39
CA VAL A 149 8.25 8.91 -18.06
C VAL A 149 6.98 8.08 -17.87
N PHE A 150 5.81 8.60 -18.27
CA PHE A 150 4.56 7.84 -18.24
C PHE A 150 4.61 6.59 -19.12
N LEU A 151 5.17 6.68 -20.31
CA LEU A 151 5.33 5.52 -21.20
C LEU A 151 6.28 4.47 -20.62
N LEU A 152 7.39 4.87 -20.02
CA LEU A 152 8.34 3.95 -19.38
C LEU A 152 7.72 3.26 -18.16
N VAL A 153 7.11 4.05 -17.27
CA VAL A 153 6.49 3.51 -16.05
C VAL A 153 5.27 2.67 -16.39
N GLY A 154 4.37 3.16 -17.22
CA GLY A 154 3.16 2.45 -17.62
C GLY A 154 3.49 1.22 -18.49
N GLY A 155 4.34 1.38 -19.50
CA GLY A 155 4.76 0.29 -20.38
C GLY A 155 5.56 -0.79 -19.67
N GLY A 156 6.51 -0.40 -18.79
CA GLY A 156 7.26 -1.34 -17.97
C GLY A 156 6.36 -2.10 -16.99
N SER A 157 5.39 -1.42 -16.40
CA SER A 157 4.41 -2.06 -15.50
C SER A 157 3.47 -3.01 -16.25
N LEU A 158 3.02 -2.63 -17.43
CA LEU A 158 2.22 -3.50 -18.29
C LEU A 158 3.01 -4.75 -18.69
N LEU A 159 4.27 -4.59 -19.06
CA LEU A 159 5.16 -5.71 -19.35
C LEU A 159 5.29 -6.67 -18.17
N LEU A 160 5.46 -6.16 -16.94
CA LEU A 160 5.53 -7.00 -15.73
C LEU A 160 4.22 -7.77 -15.50
N VAL A 161 3.06 -7.15 -15.75
CA VAL A 161 1.76 -7.83 -15.66
C VAL A 161 1.64 -8.92 -16.72
N LEU A 162 2.04 -8.65 -17.96
CA LEU A 162 2.02 -9.64 -19.05
C LEU A 162 2.97 -10.81 -18.77
N LEU A 163 4.17 -10.52 -18.24
CA LEU A 163 5.12 -11.55 -17.81
C LEU A 163 4.55 -12.40 -16.67
N ALA A 164 3.86 -11.80 -15.70
CA ALA A 164 3.22 -12.53 -14.61
C ALA A 164 2.09 -13.46 -15.10
N LEU A 165 1.43 -13.12 -16.21
CA LEU A 165 0.42 -13.96 -16.85
C LEU A 165 1.01 -15.02 -17.76
N TRP A 166 2.31 -14.96 -18.04
CA TRP A 166 3.01 -15.94 -18.89
C TRP A 166 3.51 -17.12 -18.06
N PRO A 167 2.92 -18.34 -18.22
CA PRO A 167 3.20 -19.48 -17.35
C PRO A 167 4.68 -19.86 -17.23
N PRO A 168 5.50 -19.87 -18.31
CA PRO A 168 6.91 -20.20 -18.19
C PRO A 168 7.70 -19.24 -17.30
N PHE A 169 7.39 -17.94 -17.36
CA PHE A 169 8.02 -16.93 -16.50
C PHE A 169 7.63 -17.14 -15.03
N LEU A 170 6.34 -17.31 -14.76
CA LEU A 170 5.84 -17.55 -13.41
C LEU A 170 6.41 -18.83 -12.80
N THR A 171 6.53 -19.90 -13.60
CA THR A 171 7.18 -21.15 -13.18
C THR A 171 8.63 -20.92 -12.77
N ARG A 172 9.40 -20.17 -13.57
CA ARG A 172 10.79 -19.84 -13.24
C ARG A 172 10.91 -19.05 -11.95
N VAL A 173 10.08 -18.01 -11.77
CA VAL A 173 10.08 -17.20 -10.56
C VAL A 173 9.72 -18.03 -9.32
N THR A 174 8.67 -18.84 -9.41
CA THR A 174 8.25 -19.71 -8.29
C THR A 174 9.29 -20.76 -7.93
N GLN A 175 9.95 -21.38 -8.91
CA GLN A 175 11.04 -22.33 -8.68
C GLN A 175 12.24 -21.68 -7.99
N LEU A 176 12.63 -20.49 -8.41
CA LEU A 176 13.72 -19.72 -7.78
C LEU A 176 13.40 -19.38 -6.32
N LEU A 177 12.15 -19.02 -6.03
CA LEU A 177 11.71 -18.68 -4.66
C LEU A 177 11.58 -19.92 -3.77
N ALA A 178 11.11 -21.03 -4.32
CA ALA A 178 10.88 -22.27 -3.58
C ALA A 178 12.17 -23.04 -3.30
N GLN A 179 13.20 -22.87 -4.10
CA GLN A 179 14.44 -23.68 -4.10
C GLN A 179 14.17 -25.20 -4.15
N GLN A 180 13.01 -25.60 -4.66
CA GLN A 180 12.55 -26.97 -4.80
C GLN A 180 11.78 -27.14 -6.10
N PRO A 181 11.76 -28.35 -6.70
CA PRO A 181 10.91 -28.63 -7.85
C PRO A 181 9.44 -28.45 -7.46
N MET A 182 8.77 -27.49 -8.09
CA MET A 182 7.34 -27.24 -7.83
C MET A 182 6.50 -28.05 -8.83
N HIS A 183 5.59 -28.85 -8.30
CA HIS A 183 4.65 -29.63 -9.11
C HIS A 183 3.45 -28.79 -9.61
N HIS A 184 3.19 -27.65 -8.96
CA HIS A 184 2.09 -26.76 -9.33
C HIS A 184 2.53 -25.31 -9.32
N THR A 185 2.30 -24.61 -10.43
CA THR A 185 2.40 -23.14 -10.52
C THR A 185 1.04 -22.52 -10.36
N PRO A 186 0.93 -21.28 -9.83
CA PRO A 186 -0.34 -20.57 -9.78
C PRO A 186 -0.94 -20.50 -11.18
N SER A 187 -2.23 -20.84 -11.30
CA SER A 187 -2.94 -20.72 -12.56
C SER A 187 -3.14 -19.24 -12.95
N ASN A 188 -3.31 -18.98 -14.25
CA ASN A 188 -3.62 -17.63 -14.73
C ASN A 188 -4.88 -17.05 -14.08
N TRP A 189 -5.83 -17.89 -13.67
CA TRP A 189 -6.99 -17.46 -12.90
C TRP A 189 -6.60 -16.85 -11.54
N VAL A 190 -5.71 -17.51 -10.79
CA VAL A 190 -5.23 -17.00 -9.49
C VAL A 190 -4.47 -15.68 -9.66
N ILE A 191 -3.65 -15.57 -10.70
CA ILE A 191 -2.98 -14.31 -11.04
C ILE A 191 -3.99 -13.23 -11.41
N GLY A 192 -5.01 -13.57 -12.23
CA GLY A 192 -6.09 -12.65 -12.58
C GLY A 192 -6.86 -12.15 -11.35
N VAL A 193 -7.18 -13.05 -10.41
CA VAL A 193 -7.79 -12.69 -9.12
C VAL A 193 -6.87 -11.74 -8.32
N ALA A 194 -5.57 -12.01 -8.28
CA ALA A 194 -4.61 -11.16 -7.57
C ALA A 194 -4.48 -9.78 -8.23
N LEU A 195 -4.45 -9.70 -9.55
CA LEU A 195 -4.43 -8.43 -10.30
C LEU A 195 -5.71 -7.62 -10.03
N GLY A 196 -6.89 -8.24 -10.16
CA GLY A 196 -8.18 -7.61 -9.90
C GLY A 196 -8.28 -7.11 -8.44
N ALA A 197 -7.82 -7.91 -7.49
CA ALA A 197 -7.77 -7.54 -6.08
C ALA A 197 -6.89 -6.32 -5.83
N ASN A 198 -5.69 -6.27 -6.44
CA ASN A 198 -4.79 -5.12 -6.30
C ASN A 198 -5.38 -3.85 -6.93
N VAL A 199 -5.93 -3.93 -8.14
CA VAL A 199 -6.59 -2.77 -8.77
C VAL A 199 -7.76 -2.29 -7.93
N SER A 200 -8.62 -3.19 -7.46
CA SER A 200 -9.76 -2.85 -6.58
C SER A 200 -9.28 -2.19 -5.28
N ALA A 201 -8.18 -2.68 -4.68
CA ALA A 201 -7.61 -2.09 -3.47
C ALA A 201 -7.05 -0.67 -3.74
N TRP A 202 -6.37 -0.44 -4.87
CA TRP A 202 -5.89 0.89 -5.24
C TRP A 202 -7.03 1.89 -5.41
N LEU A 203 -8.09 1.49 -6.10
CA LEU A 203 -9.30 2.31 -6.27
C LEU A 203 -9.98 2.58 -4.91
N ALA A 204 -10.12 1.56 -4.07
CA ALA A 204 -10.72 1.70 -2.75
C ALA A 204 -9.91 2.63 -1.84
N TYR A 205 -8.57 2.49 -1.80
CA TYR A 205 -7.70 3.34 -0.98
C TYR A 205 -7.66 4.79 -1.48
N GLY A 206 -7.64 4.98 -2.80
CA GLY A 206 -7.70 6.32 -3.38
C GLY A 206 -9.04 7.01 -3.14
N THR A 207 -10.16 6.27 -3.27
CA THR A 207 -11.49 6.76 -2.94
C THR A 207 -11.64 7.05 -1.45
N ALA A 208 -11.08 6.20 -0.59
CA ALA A 208 -11.04 6.44 0.85
C ALA A 208 -10.28 7.73 1.18
N PHE A 209 -9.13 7.96 0.54
CA PHE A 209 -8.40 9.22 0.70
C PHE A 209 -9.23 10.42 0.25
N TRP A 210 -9.92 10.33 -0.89
CA TRP A 210 -10.82 11.38 -1.35
C TRP A 210 -11.94 11.69 -0.34
N LEU A 211 -12.52 10.65 0.26
CA LEU A 211 -13.53 10.79 1.32
C LEU A 211 -12.94 11.41 2.59
N PHE A 212 -11.76 11.01 3.01
CA PHE A 212 -11.07 11.63 4.15
C PHE A 212 -10.78 13.10 3.88
N ALA A 213 -10.26 13.44 2.70
CA ALA A 213 -9.97 14.82 2.30
C ALA A 213 -11.25 15.67 2.30
N SER A 214 -12.28 15.25 1.59
CA SER A 214 -13.55 15.99 1.49
C SER A 214 -14.37 16.00 2.78
N GLY A 215 -14.13 15.03 3.69
CA GLY A 215 -14.77 14.97 4.99
C GLY A 215 -14.06 15.77 6.08
N THR A 216 -12.83 16.25 5.83
CA THR A 216 -12.05 17.03 6.79
C THR A 216 -11.74 18.44 6.32
N LEU A 217 -11.56 18.64 5.01
CA LEU A 217 -11.19 19.91 4.37
C LEU A 217 -12.10 20.18 3.16
N PRO A 218 -13.38 20.51 3.38
CA PRO A 218 -14.36 20.67 2.30
C PRO A 218 -14.05 21.84 1.36
N GLY A 219 -13.23 22.81 1.78
CA GLY A 219 -12.76 23.92 0.95
C GLY A 219 -11.73 23.52 -0.10
N VAL A 220 -11.09 22.33 0.06
CA VAL A 220 -10.10 21.85 -0.88
C VAL A 220 -10.76 21.03 -1.99
N THR A 221 -10.68 21.53 -3.23
CA THR A 221 -11.21 20.83 -4.39
C THR A 221 -10.19 19.81 -4.89
N LEU A 222 -10.46 18.53 -4.65
CA LEU A 222 -9.66 17.40 -5.10
C LEU A 222 -10.55 16.46 -5.91
N SER A 223 -10.21 16.22 -7.18
CA SER A 223 -10.95 15.26 -7.99
C SER A 223 -10.61 13.81 -7.58
N LEU A 224 -11.56 12.90 -7.79
CA LEU A 224 -11.37 11.50 -7.45
C LEU A 224 -10.16 10.86 -8.18
N PRO A 225 -9.94 11.06 -9.49
CA PRO A 225 -8.74 10.54 -10.16
C PRO A 225 -7.43 11.06 -9.55
N GLN A 226 -7.38 12.34 -9.19
CA GLN A 226 -6.20 12.93 -8.54
C GLN A 226 -5.92 12.30 -7.17
N ALA A 227 -6.96 12.07 -6.36
CA ALA A 227 -6.83 11.41 -5.08
C ALA A 227 -6.32 9.98 -5.22
N ILE A 228 -6.85 9.22 -6.20
CA ILE A 228 -6.40 7.86 -6.51
C ILE A 228 -4.93 7.89 -6.94
N ALA A 229 -4.57 8.76 -7.87
CA ALA A 229 -3.19 8.87 -8.36
C ALA A 229 -2.21 9.26 -7.25
N ALA A 230 -2.51 10.31 -6.46
CA ALA A 230 -1.64 10.81 -5.40
C ALA A 230 -1.40 9.76 -4.31
N SER A 231 -2.48 9.12 -3.82
CA SER A 231 -2.38 8.10 -2.77
C SER A 231 -1.65 6.85 -3.26
N THR A 232 -1.92 6.40 -4.49
CA THR A 232 -1.26 5.23 -5.09
C THR A 232 0.20 5.50 -5.35
N ALA A 233 0.57 6.66 -5.95
CA ALA A 233 1.95 7.04 -6.19
C ALA A 233 2.74 7.13 -4.87
N ALA A 234 2.18 7.78 -3.86
CA ALA A 234 2.77 7.88 -2.53
C ALA A 234 3.05 6.49 -1.92
N TYR A 235 2.12 5.55 -2.06
CA TYR A 235 2.30 4.18 -1.58
C TYR A 235 3.39 3.44 -2.36
N VAL A 236 3.34 3.45 -3.69
CA VAL A 236 4.30 2.75 -4.57
C VAL A 236 5.72 3.22 -4.29
N VAL A 237 5.97 4.55 -4.28
CA VAL A 237 7.28 5.11 -3.99
C VAL A 237 7.71 4.81 -2.55
N GLY A 238 6.78 4.90 -1.59
CA GLY A 238 7.05 4.56 -0.18
C GLY A 238 7.47 3.10 0.01
N VAL A 239 6.90 2.16 -0.76
CA VAL A 239 7.31 0.75 -0.74
C VAL A 239 8.66 0.55 -1.39
N LEU A 240 8.95 1.22 -2.50
CA LEU A 240 10.24 1.13 -3.20
C LEU A 240 11.40 1.73 -2.40
N THR A 241 11.12 2.58 -1.41
CA THR A 241 12.16 3.22 -0.58
C THR A 241 12.58 2.31 0.59
N PRO A 242 13.77 1.67 0.57
CA PRO A 242 14.11 0.59 1.51
C PRO A 242 14.37 1.07 2.95
N PHE A 243 14.78 2.31 3.13
CA PHE A 243 15.18 2.89 4.41
C PHE A 243 14.03 3.57 5.18
N ALA A 244 12.83 3.71 4.60
CA ALA A 244 11.69 4.35 5.23
C ALA A 244 10.71 3.30 5.80
N PRO A 245 10.69 3.06 7.14
CA PRO A 245 9.76 2.12 7.76
C PRO A 245 8.32 2.56 7.51
N GLY A 246 7.48 1.66 6.99
CA GLY A 246 6.10 2.00 6.62
C GLY A 246 5.98 3.14 5.59
N GLY A 247 7.08 3.52 4.92
CA GLY A 247 7.12 4.65 3.99
C GLY A 247 7.04 6.02 4.67
N LEU A 248 7.32 6.10 6.00
CA LEU A 248 7.25 7.36 6.77
C LEU A 248 8.11 8.45 6.11
N GLY A 249 7.54 9.63 5.96
CA GLY A 249 8.16 10.80 5.32
C GLY A 249 8.11 10.76 3.80
N VAL A 250 8.34 9.59 3.20
CA VAL A 250 8.35 9.44 1.75
C VAL A 250 6.92 9.52 1.18
N ARG A 251 5.97 8.81 1.78
CA ARG A 251 4.56 8.84 1.33
C ARG A 251 3.98 10.24 1.45
N GLU A 252 4.20 10.88 2.58
CA GLU A 252 3.73 12.23 2.85
C GLU A 252 4.39 13.22 1.87
N GLY A 253 5.71 13.11 1.65
CA GLY A 253 6.44 13.96 0.71
C GLY A 253 5.96 13.81 -0.74
N ILE A 254 5.76 12.58 -1.21
CA ILE A 254 5.21 12.34 -2.57
C ILE A 254 3.79 12.89 -2.71
N MET A 255 2.95 12.72 -1.68
CA MET A 255 1.59 13.27 -1.68
C MET A 255 1.59 14.79 -1.75
N VAL A 256 2.46 15.45 -0.96
CA VAL A 256 2.63 16.92 -1.02
C VAL A 256 3.10 17.36 -2.40
N VAL A 257 4.11 16.71 -2.98
CA VAL A 257 4.59 17.03 -4.34
C VAL A 257 3.48 16.87 -5.37
N ALA A 258 2.65 15.84 -5.24
CA ALA A 258 1.56 15.54 -6.16
C ALA A 258 0.39 16.55 -6.10
N LEU A 259 0.15 17.14 -4.92
CA LEU A 259 -1.04 17.96 -4.67
C LEU A 259 -0.76 19.46 -4.59
N ARG A 260 0.45 19.87 -4.18
CA ARG A 260 0.77 21.28 -3.86
C ARG A 260 0.51 22.29 -4.98
N SER A 261 0.65 21.87 -6.23
CA SER A 261 0.42 22.74 -7.40
C SER A 261 -1.06 23.09 -7.61
N GLN A 262 -1.95 22.30 -7.03
CA GLN A 262 -3.41 22.43 -7.20
C GLN A 262 -4.10 22.94 -5.94
N THR A 263 -3.61 22.53 -4.76
CA THR A 263 -4.26 22.84 -3.49
C THR A 263 -3.51 23.87 -2.65
N GLY A 264 -2.25 24.16 -2.98
CA GLY A 264 -1.37 24.93 -2.09
C GLY A 264 -0.53 24.02 -1.19
N LEU A 265 0.56 24.55 -0.60
CA LEU A 265 1.47 23.76 0.22
C LEU A 265 0.85 23.40 1.59
N GLY A 266 0.16 24.32 2.22
CA GLY A 266 -0.48 24.10 3.53
C GLY A 266 -1.55 23.02 3.46
N GLU A 267 -2.45 23.12 2.47
CA GLU A 267 -3.50 22.14 2.21
C GLU A 267 -2.91 20.78 1.84
N ALA A 268 -1.88 20.73 0.99
CA ALA A 268 -1.23 19.48 0.61
C ALA A 268 -0.60 18.77 1.81
N LEU A 269 0.02 19.50 2.75
CA LEU A 269 0.55 18.96 4.01
C LEU A 269 -0.58 18.43 4.90
N ALA A 270 -1.67 19.18 5.04
CA ALA A 270 -2.83 18.76 5.80
C ALA A 270 -3.47 17.49 5.23
N LEU A 271 -3.63 17.42 3.90
CA LEU A 271 -4.16 16.24 3.20
C LEU A 271 -3.25 15.01 3.38
N ALA A 272 -1.93 15.19 3.34
CA ALA A 272 -0.98 14.10 3.58
C ALA A 272 -1.08 13.57 5.02
N ALA A 273 -1.28 14.45 6.01
CA ALA A 273 -1.51 14.07 7.40
C ALA A 273 -2.84 13.33 7.57
N VAL A 274 -3.92 13.83 6.99
CA VAL A 274 -5.26 13.21 7.00
C VAL A 274 -5.21 11.80 6.39
N ALA A 275 -4.58 11.64 5.23
CA ALA A 275 -4.40 10.34 4.60
C ALA A 275 -3.65 9.36 5.52
N ARG A 276 -2.60 9.84 6.17
CA ARG A 276 -1.79 9.01 7.09
C ARG A 276 -2.59 8.58 8.31
N ILE A 277 -3.29 9.50 8.94
CA ILE A 277 -4.12 9.20 10.12
C ILE A 277 -5.22 8.20 9.74
N GLY A 278 -5.97 8.46 8.67
CA GLY A 278 -7.05 7.59 8.22
C GLY A 278 -6.59 6.16 7.94
N MET A 279 -5.47 6.00 7.20
CA MET A 279 -4.88 4.69 6.93
C MET A 279 -4.38 4.00 8.19
N THR A 280 -3.72 4.72 9.12
CA THR A 280 -3.20 4.15 10.36
C THR A 280 -4.34 3.70 11.28
N VAL A 281 -5.40 4.50 11.41
CA VAL A 281 -6.60 4.13 12.18
C VAL A 281 -7.24 2.87 11.61
N ALA A 282 -7.39 2.77 10.29
CA ALA A 282 -7.93 1.58 9.65
C ALA A 282 -7.05 0.34 9.88
N GLU A 283 -5.73 0.47 9.75
CA GLU A 283 -4.79 -0.64 9.95
C GLU A 283 -4.79 -1.15 11.40
N VAL A 284 -4.70 -0.24 12.37
CA VAL A 284 -4.72 -0.58 13.80
C VAL A 284 -6.10 -1.14 14.17
N GLY A 285 -7.17 -0.51 13.71
CA GLY A 285 -8.54 -0.98 13.97
C GLY A 285 -8.80 -2.36 13.39
N ALA A 286 -8.29 -2.66 12.19
CA ALA A 286 -8.41 -3.99 11.58
C ALA A 286 -7.59 -5.07 12.32
N ALA A 287 -6.42 -4.73 12.84
CA ALA A 287 -5.53 -5.66 13.55
C ALA A 287 -5.97 -5.90 15.01
N ALA A 288 -6.57 -4.91 15.66
CA ALA A 288 -6.93 -4.94 17.07
C ALA A 288 -7.76 -6.16 17.52
N PRO A 289 -8.82 -6.59 16.80
CA PRO A 289 -9.60 -7.76 17.21
C PRO A 289 -8.79 -9.05 17.25
N PHE A 290 -7.77 -9.18 16.41
CA PHE A 290 -6.90 -10.35 16.36
C PHE A 290 -5.81 -10.33 17.43
N LEU A 291 -5.35 -9.14 17.83
CA LEU A 291 -4.42 -8.99 18.96
C LEU A 291 -5.10 -9.31 20.30
N LEU A 292 -6.34 -8.84 20.50
CA LEU A 292 -7.09 -9.06 21.71
C LEU A 292 -7.52 -10.53 21.92
N ARG A 293 -7.78 -11.26 20.82
CA ARG A 293 -8.14 -12.69 20.87
C ARG A 293 -6.94 -13.62 20.99
N GLY A 294 -5.74 -13.19 20.64
CA GLY A 294 -4.51 -13.99 20.72
C GLY A 294 -4.00 -14.28 22.13
N GLY A 295 -4.59 -13.67 23.16
CA GLY A 295 -4.28 -13.94 24.56
C GLY A 295 -5.06 -15.11 25.19
N LYS A 296 -6.01 -15.72 24.51
CA LYS A 296 -6.69 -16.93 24.96
C LYS A 296 -6.10 -18.11 24.19
N THR A 297 -5.08 -18.75 24.77
CA THR A 297 -4.75 -20.13 24.44
C THR A 297 -6.01 -20.95 24.69
N VAL A 298 -6.57 -21.53 23.64
CA VAL A 298 -7.54 -22.61 23.80
C VAL A 298 -6.71 -23.78 24.28
N ASP A 299 -6.78 -24.07 25.58
CA ASP A 299 -6.34 -25.32 26.18
C ASP A 299 -7.18 -26.48 25.65
#